data_cb13200b1112d4c984503a3298457f25
#
_entry.id   cb13200b1112d4c984503a3298457f25
#
_cell.length_a   1.000
_cell.length_b   1.000
_cell.length_c   1.000
_cell.angle_alpha   90.00
_cell.angle_beta   90.00
_cell.angle_gamma   90.00
#
_symmetry.space_group_name_H-M   'P 1'
#
loop_
_entity.id
_entity.type
_entity.pdbx_description
1 polymer ?
#
loop_
_entity_poly.entity_id
_entity_poly.type
_entity_poly.pdbx_seq_one_letter_code
_entity_poly.pdbx_strand_id
1 'polypeptide(L)'
;MLEWATFAIETRKKMPRASILNSLVAFILLTVFAGFSVAQKPLTLPPPNIQATSFILLDAKTNKVLAEENSDERKAPASLTKIMTGYLVEQEINLGRLGVEEEVQISVNAWRTGGSKMFIREGTRVTVEDLLKGVIIQSGNDASVALAEHIAGSEFDFAGLMNEQ
;
A
#
# COMPACT_ATOMS: atom_id res chain seq x y z
N MET A 1 -25.71 13.27 -77.05
CA MET A 1 -25.66 13.19 -75.58
C MET A 1 -26.62 12.14 -75.04
N LEU A 2 -26.65 10.94 -75.64
CA LEU A 2 -27.60 9.85 -75.26
C LEU A 2 -27.00 8.43 -75.41
N GLU A 3 -25.67 8.29 -75.52
CA GLU A 3 -25.03 6.96 -75.69
C GLU A 3 -24.47 6.36 -74.39
N TRP A 4 -24.36 7.15 -73.29
CA TRP A 4 -23.80 6.65 -72.03
C TRP A 4 -24.81 5.93 -71.12
N ALA A 5 -26.12 6.15 -71.38
CA ALA A 5 -27.17 5.57 -70.53
C ALA A 5 -27.47 4.11 -70.86
N THR A 6 -27.09 3.60 -72.06
CA THR A 6 -27.39 2.26 -72.53
C THR A 6 -26.33 1.23 -72.10
N PHE A 7 -25.09 1.69 -71.79
CA PHE A 7 -24.00 0.79 -71.38
C PHE A 7 -24.04 0.35 -69.89
N ALA A 8 -24.80 1.07 -69.10
CA ALA A 8 -24.86 0.80 -67.64
C ALA A 8 -25.90 -0.25 -67.22
N ILE A 9 -26.71 -0.75 -68.14
CA ILE A 9 -27.82 -1.68 -67.79
C ILE A 9 -27.48 -3.12 -68.07
N GLU A 10 -26.43 -3.44 -68.86
CA GLU A 10 -26.19 -4.79 -69.35
C GLU A 10 -25.24 -5.66 -68.55
N THR A 11 -24.72 -5.22 -67.45
CA THR A 11 -23.79 -6.02 -66.65
C THR A 11 -24.29 -6.48 -65.27
N ARG A 12 -25.61 -6.43 -65.01
CA ARG A 12 -26.14 -7.12 -63.81
C ARG A 12 -26.18 -8.63 -64.04
N LYS A 13 -25.02 -9.26 -64.04
CA LYS A 13 -24.90 -10.70 -63.98
C LYS A 13 -25.60 -11.18 -62.69
N LYS A 14 -26.81 -11.74 -62.82
CA LYS A 14 -27.50 -12.38 -61.69
C LYS A 14 -26.59 -13.39 -61.05
N MET A 15 -26.08 -13.13 -59.87
CA MET A 15 -25.33 -14.15 -59.12
C MET A 15 -26.23 -15.37 -58.91
N PRO A 16 -25.74 -16.57 -59.17
CA PRO A 16 -26.52 -17.77 -58.98
C PRO A 16 -26.89 -17.89 -57.49
N ARG A 17 -28.15 -18.21 -57.21
CA ARG A 17 -28.69 -18.35 -55.84
C ARG A 17 -27.84 -19.24 -54.94
N ALA A 18 -27.13 -20.21 -55.50
CA ALA A 18 -26.18 -21.09 -54.80
C ALA A 18 -24.97 -20.33 -54.24
N SER A 19 -24.46 -19.28 -54.92
CA SER A 19 -23.29 -18.53 -54.44
C SER A 19 -23.67 -17.62 -53.28
N ILE A 20 -24.88 -17.08 -53.25
CA ILE A 20 -25.38 -16.27 -52.13
C ILE A 20 -25.58 -17.15 -50.88
N LEU A 21 -26.14 -18.33 -51.07
CA LEU A 21 -26.35 -19.27 -49.97
C LEU A 21 -25.01 -19.73 -49.36
N ASN A 22 -24.02 -20.06 -50.21
CA ASN A 22 -22.68 -20.47 -49.75
C ASN A 22 -21.94 -19.33 -49.03
N SER A 23 -22.09 -18.05 -49.48
CA SER A 23 -21.52 -16.90 -48.80
C SER A 23 -22.19 -16.64 -47.45
N LEU A 24 -23.51 -16.83 -47.33
CA LEU A 24 -24.24 -16.67 -46.09
C LEU A 24 -23.84 -17.76 -45.07
N VAL A 25 -23.70 -19.00 -45.51
CA VAL A 25 -23.25 -20.14 -44.68
C VAL A 25 -21.80 -19.91 -44.19
N ALA A 26 -20.91 -19.44 -45.09
CA ALA A 26 -19.53 -19.12 -44.73
C ALA A 26 -19.45 -17.96 -43.69
N PHE A 27 -20.30 -16.93 -43.86
CA PHE A 27 -20.38 -15.83 -42.91
C PHE A 27 -20.90 -16.25 -41.54
N ILE A 28 -21.93 -17.11 -41.51
CA ILE A 28 -22.48 -17.65 -40.26
C ILE A 28 -21.44 -18.56 -39.57
N LEU A 29 -20.72 -19.40 -40.32
CA LEU A 29 -19.64 -20.22 -39.77
C LEU A 29 -18.50 -19.36 -39.20
N LEU A 30 -18.12 -18.26 -39.85
CA LEU A 30 -17.09 -17.34 -39.36
C LEU A 30 -17.51 -16.63 -38.07
N THR A 31 -18.78 -16.25 -37.96
CA THR A 31 -19.30 -15.58 -36.73
C THR A 31 -19.43 -16.55 -35.56
N VAL A 32 -19.76 -17.79 -35.79
CA VAL A 32 -19.83 -18.83 -34.77
C VAL A 32 -18.42 -19.16 -34.20
N PHE A 33 -17.38 -19.18 -35.08
CA PHE A 33 -16.00 -19.43 -34.64
C PHE A 33 -15.37 -18.23 -33.89
N ALA A 34 -15.80 -16.99 -34.15
CA ALA A 34 -15.29 -15.81 -33.46
C ALA A 34 -15.77 -15.69 -32.02
N GLY A 35 -16.79 -16.45 -31.59
CA GLY A 35 -17.39 -16.37 -30.27
C GLY A 35 -16.68 -17.16 -29.18
N PHE A 36 -15.73 -18.03 -29.46
CA PHE A 36 -15.05 -18.89 -28.48
C PHE A 36 -13.62 -18.42 -28.13
N SER A 37 -13.44 -17.13 -27.87
CA SER A 37 -12.26 -16.71 -27.10
C SER A 37 -12.50 -17.06 -25.63
N VAL A 38 -12.18 -18.30 -25.25
CA VAL A 38 -12.06 -18.65 -23.82
C VAL A 38 -10.89 -17.85 -23.28
N ALA A 39 -11.18 -16.74 -22.59
CA ALA A 39 -10.18 -16.05 -21.83
C ALA A 39 -9.62 -17.04 -20.81
N GLN A 40 -8.43 -17.58 -21.07
CA GLN A 40 -7.71 -18.40 -20.12
C GLN A 40 -7.46 -17.52 -18.90
N LYS A 41 -8.17 -17.81 -17.79
CA LYS A 41 -7.88 -17.22 -16.50
C LYS A 41 -6.40 -17.52 -16.20
N PRO A 42 -5.56 -16.50 -16.01
CA PRO A 42 -4.15 -16.76 -15.72
C PRO A 42 -4.08 -17.71 -14.52
N LEU A 43 -3.24 -18.75 -14.63
CA LEU A 43 -2.97 -19.71 -13.57
C LEU A 43 -2.25 -18.94 -12.46
N THR A 44 -3.01 -18.25 -11.62
CA THR A 44 -2.48 -17.64 -10.40
C THR A 44 -2.37 -18.73 -9.36
N LEU A 45 -1.13 -19.04 -8.98
CA LEU A 45 -0.90 -19.90 -7.82
C LEU A 45 -1.60 -19.25 -6.62
N PRO A 46 -2.25 -20.04 -5.75
CA PRO A 46 -2.79 -19.49 -4.52
C PRO A 46 -1.67 -18.87 -3.69
N PRO A 47 -1.93 -17.81 -2.93
CA PRO A 47 -0.95 -17.24 -2.03
C PRO A 47 -0.48 -18.30 -1.03
N PRO A 48 0.77 -18.23 -0.55
CA PRO A 48 1.25 -19.14 0.48
C PRO A 48 0.38 -19.03 1.73
N ASN A 49 0.16 -20.15 2.39
CA ASN A 49 -0.54 -20.14 3.68
C ASN A 49 0.40 -19.51 4.73
N ILE A 50 0.05 -18.30 5.19
CA ILE A 50 0.77 -17.57 6.24
C ILE A 50 -0.07 -17.56 7.51
N GLN A 51 0.60 -17.66 8.67
CA GLN A 51 -0.08 -17.57 9.97
C GLN A 51 -0.31 -16.10 10.35
N ALA A 52 -1.16 -15.43 9.59
CA ALA A 52 -1.60 -14.06 9.84
C ALA A 52 -3.12 -13.99 9.78
N THR A 53 -3.72 -13.17 10.62
CA THR A 53 -5.17 -12.94 10.63
C THR A 53 -5.59 -11.87 9.62
N SER A 54 -4.63 -11.08 9.16
CA SER A 54 -4.84 -10.06 8.13
C SER A 54 -3.54 -9.79 7.39
N PHE A 55 -3.61 -9.66 6.07
CA PHE A 55 -2.45 -9.29 5.24
C PHE A 55 -2.91 -8.68 3.92
N ILE A 56 -2.02 -7.92 3.30
CA ILE A 56 -2.14 -7.44 1.93
C ILE A 56 -0.77 -7.49 1.25
N LEU A 57 -0.75 -7.98 0.02
CA LEU A 57 0.42 -7.97 -0.86
C LEU A 57 0.10 -7.13 -2.08
N LEU A 58 0.87 -6.09 -2.30
CA LEU A 58 0.73 -5.15 -3.42
C LEU A 58 1.91 -5.22 -4.37
N ASP A 59 1.63 -5.08 -5.66
CA ASP A 59 2.65 -4.71 -6.63
C ASP A 59 3.01 -3.23 -6.43
N ALA A 60 4.27 -2.94 -6.05
CA ALA A 60 4.72 -1.60 -5.67
C ALA A 60 4.69 -0.58 -6.82
N LYS A 61 4.65 -1.02 -8.09
CA LYS A 61 4.61 -0.13 -9.25
C LYS A 61 3.19 0.20 -9.69
N THR A 62 2.30 -0.79 -9.61
CA THR A 62 0.94 -0.66 -10.15
C THR A 62 -0.12 -0.50 -9.08
N ASN A 63 0.22 -0.65 -7.80
CA ASN A 63 -0.69 -0.76 -6.65
C ASN A 63 -1.74 -1.87 -6.80
N LYS A 64 -1.49 -2.83 -7.70
CA LYS A 64 -2.38 -3.98 -7.86
C LYS A 64 -2.28 -4.90 -6.65
N VAL A 65 -3.42 -5.23 -6.06
CA VAL A 65 -3.49 -6.26 -5.01
C VAL A 65 -3.20 -7.62 -5.64
N LEU A 66 -2.19 -8.31 -5.13
CA LEU A 66 -1.77 -9.64 -5.57
C LEU A 66 -2.38 -10.73 -4.68
N ALA A 67 -2.49 -10.46 -3.38
CA ALA A 67 -3.15 -11.32 -2.40
C ALA A 67 -3.57 -10.48 -1.18
N GLU A 68 -4.68 -10.82 -0.57
CA GLU A 68 -5.15 -10.16 0.64
C GLU A 68 -6.05 -11.09 1.47
N GLU A 69 -6.09 -10.82 2.75
CA GLU A 69 -7.06 -11.38 3.70
C GLU A 69 -7.33 -10.36 4.79
N ASN A 70 -8.60 -10.03 5.03
CA ASN A 70 -9.03 -9.04 6.02
C ASN A 70 -8.20 -7.74 6.00
N SER A 71 -7.84 -7.25 4.79
CA SER A 71 -6.88 -6.14 4.60
C SER A 71 -7.36 -4.81 5.19
N ASP A 72 -8.69 -4.62 5.31
CA ASP A 72 -9.32 -3.42 5.88
C ASP A 72 -9.58 -3.54 7.39
N GLU A 73 -9.26 -4.67 8.00
CA GLU A 73 -9.45 -4.85 9.44
C GLU A 73 -8.47 -3.99 10.24
N ARG A 74 -8.98 -3.18 11.15
CA ARG A 74 -8.14 -2.34 12.02
C ARG A 74 -7.34 -3.21 12.98
N LYS A 75 -6.02 -3.11 12.89
CA LYS A 75 -5.06 -3.82 13.77
C LYS A 75 -4.18 -2.81 14.50
N ALA A 76 -3.73 -3.21 15.68
CA ALA A 76 -2.70 -2.44 16.39
C ALA A 76 -1.39 -2.48 15.58
N PRO A 77 -0.79 -1.33 15.24
CA PRO A 77 0.41 -1.28 14.39
C PRO A 77 1.69 -1.72 15.10
N ALA A 78 1.62 -2.06 16.39
CA ALA A 78 2.76 -2.44 17.21
C ALA A 78 3.91 -1.41 17.08
N SER A 79 5.14 -1.85 16.90
CA SER A 79 6.31 -0.95 16.80
C SER A 79 6.33 -0.04 15.58
N LEU A 80 5.45 -0.22 14.59
CA LEU A 80 5.29 0.75 13.51
C LEU A 80 4.86 2.13 14.03
N THR A 81 4.21 2.18 15.20
CA THR A 81 3.89 3.43 15.93
C THR A 81 5.13 4.31 16.13
N LYS A 82 6.32 3.72 16.28
CA LYS A 82 7.58 4.46 16.51
C LYS A 82 8.06 5.26 15.29
N ILE A 83 7.53 4.99 14.12
CA ILE A 83 7.74 5.85 12.94
C ILE A 83 7.15 7.24 13.23
N MET A 84 5.95 7.28 13.80
CA MET A 84 5.33 8.56 14.21
C MET A 84 6.07 9.20 15.39
N THR A 85 6.54 8.42 16.36
CA THR A 85 7.40 8.93 17.43
C THR A 85 8.64 9.61 16.85
N GLY A 86 9.39 8.95 15.98
CA GLY A 86 10.56 9.54 15.34
C GLY A 86 10.24 10.77 14.50
N TYR A 87 9.14 10.72 13.75
CA TYR A 87 8.67 11.85 12.94
C TYR A 87 8.41 13.11 13.80
N LEU A 88 7.70 12.98 14.92
CA LEU A 88 7.44 14.11 15.83
C LEU A 88 8.73 14.65 16.48
N VAL A 89 9.63 13.77 16.91
CA VAL A 89 10.94 14.17 17.46
C VAL A 89 11.73 14.98 16.43
N GLU A 90 11.85 14.49 15.21
CA GLU A 90 12.50 15.17 14.08
C GLU A 90 11.83 16.52 13.77
N GLN A 91 10.51 16.57 13.83
CA GLN A 91 9.77 17.82 13.60
C GLN A 91 10.10 18.87 14.69
N GLU A 92 10.16 18.47 15.96
CA GLU A 92 10.55 19.36 17.07
C GLU A 92 11.99 19.87 16.93
N ILE A 93 12.92 19.00 16.47
CA ILE A 93 14.31 19.37 16.17
C ILE A 93 14.36 20.37 15.02
N ASN A 94 13.68 20.11 13.92
CA ASN A 94 13.67 20.97 12.74
C ASN A 94 13.07 22.35 13.02
N LEU A 95 12.12 22.43 13.96
CA LEU A 95 11.51 23.67 14.41
C LEU A 95 12.36 24.41 15.46
N GLY A 96 13.51 23.84 15.87
CA GLY A 96 14.40 24.40 16.88
C GLY A 96 13.84 24.42 18.30
N ARG A 97 12.82 23.61 18.56
CA ARG A 97 12.20 23.46 19.91
C ARG A 97 12.86 22.36 20.74
N LEU A 98 13.60 21.47 20.11
CA LEU A 98 14.32 20.37 20.74
C LEU A 98 15.74 20.31 20.19
N GLY A 99 16.75 20.23 21.08
CA GLY A 99 18.14 20.08 20.70
C GLY A 99 18.56 18.61 20.67
N VAL A 100 19.33 18.20 19.65
CA VAL A 100 19.83 16.82 19.54
C VAL A 100 20.73 16.43 20.73
N GLU A 101 21.52 17.39 21.24
CA GLU A 101 22.40 17.22 22.39
C GLU A 101 21.69 17.51 23.73
N GLU A 102 20.41 17.86 23.69
CA GLU A 102 19.63 18.14 24.89
C GLU A 102 19.48 16.87 25.72
N GLU A 103 19.69 17.01 27.04
CA GLU A 103 19.62 15.90 27.99
C GLU A 103 18.20 15.71 28.52
N VAL A 104 17.67 14.52 28.32
CA VAL A 104 16.36 14.08 28.83
C VAL A 104 16.53 13.36 30.16
N GLN A 105 15.83 13.83 31.20
CA GLN A 105 15.77 13.17 32.50
C GLN A 105 14.90 11.91 32.39
N ILE A 106 15.46 10.74 32.71
CA ILE A 106 14.74 9.47 32.61
C ILE A 106 13.83 9.27 33.83
N SER A 107 12.54 9.16 33.54
CA SER A 107 11.51 8.91 34.56
C SER A 107 11.46 7.45 35.01
N VAL A 108 10.80 7.20 36.14
CA VAL A 108 10.48 5.83 36.59
C VAL A 108 9.58 5.11 35.59
N ASN A 109 8.63 5.81 34.94
CA ASN A 109 7.71 5.25 33.97
C ASN A 109 8.47 4.79 32.71
N ALA A 110 9.31 5.64 32.13
CA ALA A 110 10.16 5.28 31.00
C ALA A 110 11.06 4.07 31.32
N TRP A 111 11.75 4.08 32.45
CA TRP A 111 12.61 2.97 32.88
C TRP A 111 11.86 1.65 33.06
N ARG A 112 10.63 1.66 33.63
CA ARG A 112 9.82 0.46 33.89
C ARG A 112 9.12 -0.07 32.65
N THR A 113 9.02 0.72 31.59
CA THR A 113 8.31 0.31 30.36
C THR A 113 8.81 -1.03 29.87
N GLY A 114 7.88 -1.93 29.57
CA GLY A 114 8.16 -3.30 29.11
C GLY A 114 8.46 -3.40 27.61
N GLY A 115 8.75 -4.61 27.14
CA GLY A 115 9.03 -4.89 25.74
C GLY A 115 10.48 -4.61 25.34
N SER A 116 10.72 -4.25 24.07
CA SER A 116 12.04 -3.87 23.56
C SER A 116 12.58 -2.63 24.26
N LYS A 117 13.85 -2.62 24.64
CA LYS A 117 14.47 -1.55 25.44
C LYS A 117 15.88 -1.24 24.94
N MET A 118 16.29 0.03 25.10
CA MET A 118 17.70 0.40 25.07
C MET A 118 18.36 0.35 26.48
N PHE A 119 17.57 0.00 27.51
CA PHE A 119 18.00 -0.20 28.91
C PHE A 119 18.48 1.08 29.60
N ILE A 120 17.79 2.19 29.39
CA ILE A 120 17.98 3.41 30.18
C ILE A 120 17.61 3.19 31.65
N ARG A 121 18.20 4.00 32.55
CA ARG A 121 17.99 3.87 34.00
C ARG A 121 17.30 5.11 34.54
N GLU A 122 16.39 4.91 35.49
CA GLU A 122 15.76 6.03 36.20
C GLU A 122 16.80 6.98 36.82
N GLY A 123 16.50 8.25 36.83
CA GLY A 123 17.34 9.29 37.41
C GLY A 123 18.59 9.62 36.60
N THR A 124 18.91 8.90 35.53
CA THR A 124 19.99 9.26 34.60
C THR A 124 19.51 10.29 33.58
N ARG A 125 20.46 10.87 32.86
CA ARG A 125 20.20 11.75 31.72
C ARG A 125 20.75 11.11 30.45
N VAL A 126 20.00 11.20 29.38
CA VAL A 126 20.37 10.64 28.06
C VAL A 126 20.02 11.68 27.00
N THR A 127 20.89 11.88 26.04
CA THR A 127 20.66 12.86 24.97
C THR A 127 19.47 12.46 24.09
N VAL A 128 18.80 13.45 23.49
CA VAL A 128 17.74 13.24 22.50
C VAL A 128 18.26 12.37 21.36
N GLU A 129 19.48 12.60 20.88
CA GLU A 129 20.11 11.81 19.82
C GLU A 129 20.21 10.32 20.18
N ASP A 130 20.70 10.01 21.38
CA ASP A 130 20.87 8.62 21.81
C ASP A 130 19.51 7.94 22.05
N LEU A 131 18.53 8.67 22.61
CA LEU A 131 17.15 8.16 22.74
C LEU A 131 16.54 7.88 21.36
N LEU A 132 16.69 8.79 20.40
CA LEU A 132 16.19 8.60 19.04
C LEU A 132 16.86 7.39 18.36
N LYS A 133 18.19 7.22 18.51
CA LYS A 133 18.89 5.98 18.07
C LYS A 133 18.32 4.74 18.76
N GLY A 134 18.00 4.83 20.05
CA GLY A 134 17.36 3.74 20.80
C GLY A 134 15.99 3.36 20.25
N VAL A 135 15.19 4.35 19.85
CA VAL A 135 13.89 4.14 19.20
C VAL A 135 14.07 3.45 17.84
N ILE A 136 14.98 3.95 17.01
CA ILE A 136 15.14 3.51 15.60
C ILE A 136 15.83 2.13 15.54
N ILE A 137 16.92 1.94 16.28
CA ILE A 137 17.78 0.75 16.15
C ILE A 137 17.25 -0.40 17.01
N GLN A 138 16.92 -0.12 18.27
CA GLN A 138 16.48 -1.12 19.24
C GLN A 138 14.96 -1.25 19.34
N SER A 139 14.24 -0.36 18.66
CA SER A 139 12.78 -0.25 18.86
C SER A 139 12.44 -0.05 20.37
N GLY A 140 13.26 0.75 21.08
CA GLY A 140 13.18 0.95 22.54
C GLY A 140 11.87 1.59 22.96
N ASN A 141 11.08 0.87 23.75
CA ASN A 141 9.86 1.42 24.33
C ASN A 141 10.20 2.45 25.41
N ASP A 142 11.21 2.15 26.23
CA ASP A 142 11.74 3.04 27.27
C ASP A 142 12.21 4.40 26.69
N ALA A 143 12.96 4.36 25.58
CA ALA A 143 13.37 5.57 24.88
C ALA A 143 12.18 6.33 24.28
N SER A 144 11.19 5.61 23.74
CA SER A 144 9.98 6.24 23.18
C SER A 144 9.18 6.98 24.25
N VAL A 145 9.01 6.36 25.43
CA VAL A 145 8.33 6.98 26.58
C VAL A 145 9.10 8.18 27.09
N ALA A 146 10.43 8.08 27.24
CA ALA A 146 11.26 9.19 27.69
C ALA A 146 11.15 10.41 26.77
N LEU A 147 11.19 10.21 25.44
CA LEU A 147 11.01 11.29 24.46
C LEU A 147 9.59 11.87 24.49
N ALA A 148 8.56 11.01 24.62
CA ALA A 148 7.17 11.44 24.71
C ALA A 148 6.93 12.34 25.95
N GLU A 149 7.41 11.90 27.11
CA GLU A 149 7.30 12.67 28.36
C GLU A 149 8.08 13.98 28.28
N HIS A 150 9.24 13.98 27.65
CA HIS A 150 10.08 15.19 27.52
C HIS A 150 9.42 16.24 26.61
N ILE A 151 8.84 15.81 25.48
CA ILE A 151 8.24 16.72 24.49
C ILE A 151 6.85 17.21 24.92
N ALA A 152 6.02 16.29 25.42
CA ALA A 152 4.60 16.58 25.69
C ALA A 152 4.21 16.53 27.18
N GLY A 153 5.13 16.14 28.04
CA GLY A 153 4.86 15.98 29.49
C GLY A 153 4.27 14.62 29.86
N SER A 154 3.62 13.93 28.93
CA SER A 154 3.09 12.58 29.16
C SER A 154 2.95 11.80 27.84
N GLU A 155 2.89 10.45 27.94
CA GLU A 155 2.55 9.59 26.80
C GLU A 155 1.15 9.91 26.24
N PHE A 156 0.21 10.27 27.10
CA PHE A 156 -1.15 10.61 26.70
C PHE A 156 -1.19 11.86 25.82
N ASP A 157 -0.52 12.93 26.26
CA ASP A 157 -0.47 14.18 25.49
C ASP A 157 0.34 14.00 24.20
N PHE A 158 1.41 13.22 24.25
CA PHE A 158 2.18 12.88 23.05
C PHE A 158 1.35 12.09 22.03
N ALA A 159 0.53 11.14 22.49
CA ALA A 159 -0.42 10.44 21.61
C ALA A 159 -1.46 11.42 21.02
N GLY A 160 -1.84 12.46 21.74
CA GLY A 160 -2.63 13.58 21.21
C GLY A 160 -1.94 14.23 20.01
N LEU A 161 -0.66 14.61 20.16
CA LEU A 161 0.13 15.19 19.07
C LEU A 161 0.27 14.25 17.86
N MET A 162 0.43 12.94 18.11
CA MET A 162 0.47 11.93 17.04
C MET A 162 -0.84 11.87 16.23
N ASN A 163 -1.98 12.11 16.86
CA ASN A 163 -3.29 12.07 16.20
C ASN A 163 -3.61 13.35 15.42
N GLU A 164 -2.86 14.43 15.65
CA GLU A 164 -3.01 15.72 14.95
C GLU A 164 -2.24 15.76 13.62
N GLN A 165 -1.35 14.76 13.36
CA GLN A 165 -0.56 14.64 12.13
C GLN A 165 -1.23 13.78 11.08
#